data_31b5419ae161f50099c140c34febe207
#
_entry.id   31b5419ae161f50099c140c34febe207
#
_cell.length_a   1.000
_cell.length_b   1.000
_cell.length_c   1.000
_cell.angle_alpha   90.00
_cell.angle_beta   90.00
_cell.angle_gamma   90.00
#
_symmetry.space_group_name_H-M   'P 1'
#
loop_
_entity.id
_entity.type
_entity.pdbx_description
1 polymer ?
#
loop_
_entity_poly.entity_id
_entity_poly.type
_entity_poly.pdbx_seq_one_letter_code
_entity_poly.pdbx_strand_id
1 'polypeptide(L)'
;IIYNNIEYNSHLDFNMNKIKAILHNKALLSLLKKENYNYDKVVIDQFCYPKNYFNYLKDSENVFRNITFTTKGEDKCLSVACSSIISRYVFIKEMDKISKMIGKKVPKGAGLEVDKFGKEIVKIYGKDILNKIAKLNFKNTDKILKDWF
;
A
#
# COMPACT_ATOMS: atom_id res chain seq x y z
N ILE A 1 1.46 -5.94 -7.94
CA ILE A 1 0.90 -4.62 -8.28
C ILE A 1 1.62 -3.58 -7.44
N ILE A 2 2.28 -2.63 -8.09
CA ILE A 2 2.92 -1.49 -7.43
C ILE A 2 1.91 -0.35 -7.45
N TYR A 3 1.54 0.12 -6.26
CA TYR A 3 0.64 1.23 -6.05
C TYR A 3 1.46 2.41 -5.54
N ASN A 4 1.82 3.32 -6.44
CA ASN A 4 2.70 4.45 -6.12
C ASN A 4 1.98 5.54 -5.30
N ASN A 5 2.75 6.47 -4.73
CA ASN A 5 2.19 7.50 -3.87
C ASN A 5 1.24 8.46 -4.60
N ILE A 6 1.48 8.78 -5.87
CA ILE A 6 0.62 9.67 -6.64
C ILE A 6 -0.76 9.05 -6.82
N GLU A 7 -0.81 7.77 -7.23
CA GLU A 7 -2.04 7.01 -7.36
C GLU A 7 -2.75 6.83 -6.01
N TYR A 8 -1.99 6.56 -4.94
CA TYR A 8 -2.53 6.50 -3.59
C TYR A 8 -3.18 7.83 -3.18
N ASN A 9 -2.49 8.94 -3.38
CA ASN A 9 -2.94 10.26 -2.96
C ASN A 9 -4.13 10.79 -3.78
N SER A 10 -4.40 10.24 -4.97
CA SER A 10 -5.61 10.54 -5.73
C SER A 10 -6.89 9.93 -5.13
N HIS A 11 -6.76 9.03 -4.14
CA HIS A 11 -7.88 8.33 -3.47
C HIS A 11 -7.86 8.56 -1.96
N LEU A 12 -7.59 9.79 -1.51
CA LEU A 12 -7.53 10.13 -0.07
C LEU A 12 -8.88 10.00 0.65
N ASP A 13 -9.98 10.00 -0.07
CA ASP A 13 -11.34 9.70 0.39
C ASP A 13 -11.55 8.21 0.74
N PHE A 14 -10.66 7.32 0.27
CA PHE A 14 -10.73 5.90 0.58
C PHE A 14 -10.00 5.60 1.90
N ASN A 15 -10.65 4.86 2.78
CA ASN A 15 -9.94 4.31 3.92
C ASN A 15 -8.93 3.22 3.48
N MET A 16 -7.91 2.98 4.30
CA MET A 16 -6.83 2.02 4.01
C MET A 16 -7.34 0.61 3.69
N ASN A 17 -8.41 0.16 4.36
CA ASN A 17 -8.96 -1.17 4.13
C ASN A 17 -9.66 -1.28 2.76
N LYS A 18 -10.32 -0.21 2.29
CA LYS A 18 -10.89 -0.16 0.93
C LYS A 18 -9.78 -0.26 -0.12
N ILE A 19 -8.69 0.50 0.04
CA ILE A 19 -7.53 0.44 -0.86
C ILE A 19 -6.93 -0.96 -0.88
N LYS A 20 -6.71 -1.57 0.30
CA LYS A 20 -6.21 -2.95 0.39
C LYS A 20 -7.14 -3.94 -0.31
N ALA A 21 -8.47 -3.85 -0.09
CA ALA A 21 -9.43 -4.75 -0.73
C ALA A 21 -9.36 -4.65 -2.26
N ILE A 22 -9.33 -3.44 -2.81
CA ILE A 22 -9.21 -3.20 -4.26
C ILE A 22 -7.91 -3.80 -4.80
N LEU A 23 -6.78 -3.58 -4.12
CA LEU A 23 -5.49 -4.09 -4.57
C LEU A 23 -5.39 -5.62 -4.50
N HIS A 24 -5.92 -6.24 -3.43
CA HIS A 24 -6.01 -7.69 -3.33
C HIS A 24 -6.86 -8.27 -4.44
N ASN A 25 -8.05 -7.71 -4.70
CA ASN A 25 -8.92 -8.16 -5.77
C ASN A 25 -8.25 -8.05 -7.15
N LYS A 26 -7.62 -6.89 -7.45
CA LYS A 26 -6.86 -6.70 -8.70
C LYS A 26 -5.73 -7.72 -8.85
N ALA A 27 -4.99 -8.00 -7.76
CA ALA A 27 -3.90 -8.98 -7.79
C ALA A 27 -4.41 -10.39 -8.08
N LEU A 28 -5.48 -10.82 -7.42
CA LEU A 28 -6.11 -12.13 -7.64
C LEU A 28 -6.64 -12.27 -9.07
N LEU A 29 -7.39 -11.30 -9.56
CA LEU A 29 -7.91 -11.32 -10.92
C LEU A 29 -6.79 -11.35 -11.97
N SER A 30 -5.70 -10.60 -11.74
CA SER A 30 -4.54 -10.59 -12.64
C SER A 30 -3.79 -11.91 -12.64
N LEU A 31 -3.68 -12.57 -11.48
CA LEU A 31 -3.02 -13.87 -11.36
C LEU A 31 -3.84 -14.95 -12.09
N LEU A 32 -5.13 -14.97 -11.85
CA LEU A 32 -6.03 -15.99 -12.43
C LEU A 32 -6.24 -15.86 -13.95
N LYS A 33 -6.06 -14.65 -14.50
CA LYS A 33 -6.13 -14.43 -15.96
C LYS A 33 -4.89 -14.95 -16.70
N LYS A 34 -3.77 -15.18 -16.02
CA LYS A 34 -2.49 -15.44 -16.69
C LYS A 34 -2.35 -16.86 -17.19
N GLU A 35 -2.97 -17.84 -16.55
CA GLU A 35 -2.95 -19.26 -17.00
C GLU A 35 -4.04 -20.06 -16.25
N ASN A 36 -4.33 -21.28 -16.73
CA ASN A 36 -5.16 -22.28 -16.03
C ASN A 36 -4.42 -22.80 -14.80
N TYR A 37 -4.26 -21.95 -13.78
CA TYR A 37 -3.67 -22.41 -12.52
C TYR A 37 -4.67 -23.33 -11.80
N ASN A 38 -4.23 -24.56 -11.56
CA ASN A 38 -4.90 -25.43 -10.63
C ASN A 38 -4.48 -25.01 -9.21
N TYR A 39 -5.41 -24.52 -8.40
CA TYR A 39 -5.18 -24.12 -7.03
C TYR A 39 -6.24 -24.71 -6.10
N ASP A 40 -5.82 -25.16 -4.91
CA ASP A 40 -6.75 -25.74 -3.94
C ASP A 40 -7.60 -24.66 -3.26
N LYS A 41 -6.97 -23.53 -2.91
CA LYS A 41 -7.63 -22.42 -2.23
C LYS A 41 -6.89 -21.09 -2.43
N VAL A 42 -7.63 -19.99 -2.30
CA VAL A 42 -7.10 -18.64 -2.21
C VAL A 42 -7.21 -18.15 -0.79
N VAL A 43 -6.10 -17.71 -0.20
CA VAL A 43 -6.03 -17.26 1.18
C VAL A 43 -5.63 -15.79 1.25
N ILE A 44 -6.37 -15.00 2.02
CA ILE A 44 -6.00 -13.62 2.38
C ILE A 44 -5.78 -13.55 3.90
N ASP A 45 -4.65 -12.96 4.33
CA ASP A 45 -4.48 -12.57 5.72
C ASP A 45 -5.51 -11.49 6.08
N GLN A 46 -6.33 -11.78 7.10
CA GLN A 46 -7.53 -11.00 7.39
C GLN A 46 -7.19 -9.64 8.00
N PHE A 47 -7.30 -8.58 7.22
CA PHE A 47 -7.12 -7.20 7.66
C PHE A 47 -8.45 -6.47 7.97
N CYS A 48 -9.59 -7.05 7.57
CA CYS A 48 -10.94 -6.61 7.92
C CYS A 48 -11.92 -7.80 7.87
N TYR A 49 -13.14 -7.63 8.39
CA TYR A 49 -14.15 -8.67 8.28
C TYR A 49 -14.52 -8.94 6.81
N PRO A 50 -14.78 -10.21 6.41
CA PRO A 50 -15.14 -10.57 5.03
C PRO A 50 -16.30 -9.74 4.46
N LYS A 51 -17.32 -9.46 5.26
CA LYS A 51 -18.45 -8.59 4.87
C LYS A 51 -17.97 -7.20 4.44
N ASN A 52 -17.04 -6.62 5.18
CA ASN A 52 -16.49 -5.29 4.87
C ASN A 52 -15.61 -5.33 3.62
N TYR A 53 -14.80 -6.41 3.45
CA TYR A 53 -13.99 -6.61 2.25
C TYR A 53 -14.86 -6.57 0.99
N PHE A 54 -15.93 -7.34 0.95
CA PHE A 54 -16.83 -7.38 -0.21
C PHE A 54 -17.65 -6.08 -0.37
N ASN A 55 -18.00 -5.41 0.73
CA ASN A 55 -18.67 -4.10 0.66
C ASN A 55 -17.76 -3.02 0.05
N TYR A 56 -16.45 -3.05 0.32
CA TYR A 56 -15.49 -2.14 -0.32
C TYR A 56 -15.36 -2.37 -1.83
N LEU A 57 -15.72 -3.54 -2.32
CA LEU A 57 -15.65 -3.93 -3.73
C LEU A 57 -17.01 -3.85 -4.46
N LYS A 58 -18.06 -3.33 -3.82
CA LYS A 58 -19.42 -3.31 -4.39
C LYS A 58 -19.52 -2.63 -5.76
N ASP A 59 -18.69 -1.60 -5.96
CA ASP A 59 -18.64 -0.79 -7.19
C ASP A 59 -17.59 -1.32 -8.19
N SER A 60 -16.93 -2.44 -7.91
CA SER A 60 -15.95 -3.06 -8.79
C SER A 60 -16.66 -3.94 -9.82
N GLU A 61 -16.29 -3.79 -11.08
CA GLU A 61 -16.86 -4.57 -12.21
C GLU A 61 -16.69 -6.08 -12.02
N ASN A 62 -15.52 -6.50 -11.55
CA ASN A 62 -15.19 -7.91 -11.34
C ASN A 62 -14.67 -8.12 -9.93
N VAL A 63 -15.28 -9.07 -9.21
CA VAL A 63 -14.90 -9.42 -7.83
C VAL A 63 -14.66 -10.91 -7.70
N PHE A 64 -13.45 -11.29 -7.30
CA PHE A 64 -13.14 -12.67 -6.96
C PHE A 64 -13.71 -12.99 -5.57
N ARG A 65 -14.52 -14.06 -5.46
CA ARG A 65 -15.30 -14.36 -4.24
C ARG A 65 -14.86 -15.62 -3.50
N ASN A 66 -14.19 -16.56 -4.16
CA ASN A 66 -13.77 -17.82 -3.52
C ASN A 66 -12.50 -17.61 -2.69
N ILE A 67 -12.62 -16.91 -1.55
CA ILE A 67 -11.51 -16.48 -0.69
C ILE A 67 -11.68 -17.06 0.71
N THR A 68 -10.63 -17.65 1.24
CA THR A 68 -10.50 -18.00 2.65
C THR A 68 -9.81 -16.85 3.38
N PHE A 69 -10.49 -16.22 4.32
CA PHE A 69 -9.90 -15.22 5.21
C PHE A 69 -9.39 -15.90 6.48
N THR A 70 -8.14 -15.63 6.85
CA THR A 70 -7.54 -16.19 8.07
C THR A 70 -6.72 -15.13 8.79
N THR A 71 -6.80 -15.10 10.09
CA THR A 71 -5.93 -14.26 10.93
C THR A 71 -4.58 -14.93 11.11
N LYS A 72 -3.49 -14.16 11.13
CA LYS A 72 -2.11 -14.66 11.17
C LYS A 72 -1.87 -15.66 10.03
N GLY A 73 -2.20 -15.21 8.82
CA GLY A 73 -2.14 -16.06 7.63
C GLY A 73 -0.72 -16.53 7.31
N GLU A 74 0.29 -15.73 7.62
CA GLU A 74 1.70 -16.06 7.47
C GLU A 74 2.15 -17.25 8.32
N ASP A 75 1.55 -17.46 9.50
CA ASP A 75 1.85 -18.59 10.40
C ASP A 75 1.17 -19.89 9.95
N LYS A 76 0.11 -19.78 9.15
CA LYS A 76 -0.79 -20.89 8.78
C LYS A 76 -0.67 -21.32 7.32
N CYS A 77 -0.14 -20.45 6.47
CA CYS A 77 -0.12 -20.67 5.03
C CYS A 77 1.19 -20.17 4.43
N LEU A 78 2.01 -21.11 3.94
CA LEU A 78 3.33 -20.81 3.37
C LEU A 78 3.25 -19.80 2.20
N SER A 79 2.24 -19.91 1.34
CA SER A 79 2.07 -18.97 0.22
C SER A 79 1.79 -17.53 0.69
N VAL A 80 1.10 -17.35 1.84
CA VAL A 80 0.89 -16.03 2.46
C VAL A 80 2.21 -15.49 3.00
N ALA A 81 3.01 -16.32 3.69
CA ALA A 81 4.33 -15.94 4.17
C ALA A 81 5.25 -15.53 3.02
N CYS A 82 5.33 -16.33 1.95
CA CYS A 82 6.11 -16.00 0.74
C CYS A 82 5.64 -14.68 0.10
N SER A 83 4.32 -14.47 -0.03
CA SER A 83 3.75 -13.24 -0.58
C SER A 83 4.12 -12.02 0.27
N SER A 84 4.16 -12.16 1.58
CA SER A 84 4.57 -11.11 2.52
C SER A 84 6.05 -10.72 2.32
N ILE A 85 6.95 -11.73 2.19
CA ILE A 85 8.38 -11.50 1.93
C ILE A 85 8.59 -10.77 0.59
N ILE A 86 7.92 -11.24 -0.48
CA ILE A 86 7.99 -10.62 -1.80
C ILE A 86 7.50 -9.17 -1.75
N SER A 87 6.37 -8.92 -1.10
CA SER A 87 5.80 -7.58 -0.94
C SER A 87 6.76 -6.65 -0.18
N ARG A 88 7.40 -7.16 0.88
CA ARG A 88 8.41 -6.41 1.65
C ARG A 88 9.64 -6.09 0.82
N TYR A 89 10.12 -7.02 0.03
CA TYR A 89 11.25 -6.81 -0.88
C TYR A 89 10.94 -5.71 -1.90
N VAL A 90 9.78 -5.79 -2.56
CA VAL A 90 9.34 -4.77 -3.53
C VAL A 90 9.20 -3.40 -2.86
N PHE A 91 8.60 -3.33 -1.67
CA PHE A 91 8.51 -2.08 -0.90
C PHE A 91 9.90 -1.45 -0.67
N ILE A 92 10.89 -2.25 -0.26
CA ILE A 92 12.25 -1.75 -0.04
C ILE A 92 12.83 -1.20 -1.34
N LYS A 93 12.67 -1.90 -2.46
CA LYS A 93 13.15 -1.46 -3.78
C LYS A 93 12.50 -0.15 -4.23
N GLU A 94 11.20 0.03 -3.98
CA GLU A 94 10.51 1.28 -4.30
C GLU A 94 11.00 2.44 -3.41
N MET A 95 11.25 2.19 -2.12
CA MET A 95 11.86 3.19 -1.23
C MET A 95 13.28 3.60 -1.67
N ASP A 96 14.07 2.65 -2.19
CA ASP A 96 15.38 2.93 -2.75
C ASP A 96 15.30 3.80 -4.03
N LYS A 97 14.29 3.57 -4.88
CA LYS A 97 14.03 4.42 -6.05
C LYS A 97 13.68 5.86 -5.64
N ILE A 98 12.80 6.01 -4.65
CA ILE A 98 12.45 7.33 -4.11
C ILE A 98 13.69 8.02 -3.53
N SER A 99 14.52 7.26 -2.79
CA SER A 99 15.77 7.78 -2.21
C SER A 99 16.74 8.26 -3.29
N LYS A 100 16.88 7.51 -4.39
CA LYS A 100 17.70 7.93 -5.54
C LYS A 100 17.17 9.18 -6.23
N MET A 101 15.85 9.28 -6.40
CA MET A 101 15.20 10.46 -7.00
C MET A 101 15.45 11.71 -6.16
N ILE A 102 15.45 11.60 -4.83
CA ILE A 102 15.68 12.72 -3.91
C ILE A 102 17.16 13.00 -3.68
N GLY A 103 18.06 12.07 -4.01
CA GLY A 103 19.48 12.16 -3.70
C GLY A 103 19.83 11.92 -2.22
N LYS A 104 18.86 11.51 -1.41
CA LYS A 104 19.01 11.21 0.03
C LYS A 104 18.21 9.99 0.43
N LYS A 105 18.71 9.25 1.43
CA LYS A 105 17.99 8.08 1.97
C LYS A 105 16.69 8.51 2.65
N VAL A 106 15.56 8.11 2.09
CA VAL A 106 14.23 8.41 2.64
C VAL A 106 13.93 7.50 3.82
N PRO A 107 13.62 8.05 5.01
CA PRO A 107 13.28 7.26 6.19
C PRO A 107 11.93 6.56 6.00
N LYS A 108 11.78 5.40 6.65
CA LYS A 108 10.56 4.59 6.60
C LYS A 108 9.73 4.78 7.87
N GLY A 109 8.40 4.71 7.74
CA GLY A 109 7.49 4.82 8.88
C GLY A 109 6.88 6.20 9.02
N ALA A 110 6.54 6.60 10.26
CA ALA A 110 5.84 7.84 10.57
C ALA A 110 6.37 8.52 11.87
N GLY A 111 7.63 8.25 12.22
CA GLY A 111 8.27 8.82 13.41
C GLY A 111 8.81 10.24 13.20
N LEU A 112 9.42 10.79 14.24
CA LEU A 112 10.01 12.15 14.24
C LEU A 112 11.09 12.33 13.15
N GLU A 113 11.82 11.27 12.80
CA GLU A 113 12.82 11.30 11.75
C GLU A 113 12.16 11.61 10.39
N VAL A 114 10.97 11.04 10.14
CA VAL A 114 10.19 11.31 8.93
C VAL A 114 9.70 12.75 8.90
N ASP A 115 9.25 13.30 10.03
CA ASP A 115 8.82 14.69 10.12
C ASP A 115 9.99 15.65 9.81
N LYS A 116 11.17 15.41 10.41
CA LYS A 116 12.38 16.22 10.16
C LYS A 116 12.82 16.16 8.71
N PHE A 117 12.92 14.94 8.17
CA PHE A 117 13.27 14.73 6.76
C PHE A 117 12.28 15.41 5.82
N GLY A 118 10.96 15.27 6.08
CA GLY A 118 9.92 15.88 5.27
C GLY A 118 10.03 17.41 5.23
N LYS A 119 10.26 18.06 6.38
CA LYS A 119 10.47 19.51 6.47
C LYS A 119 11.71 19.96 5.64
N GLU A 120 12.80 19.20 5.71
CA GLU A 120 14.01 19.48 4.93
C GLU A 120 13.73 19.40 3.42
N ILE A 121 13.09 18.31 2.99
CA ILE A 121 12.82 18.08 1.56
C ILE A 121 11.83 19.10 0.99
N VAL A 122 10.80 19.48 1.76
CA VAL A 122 9.86 20.53 1.35
C VAL A 122 10.57 21.87 1.17
N LYS A 123 11.54 22.22 2.02
CA LYS A 123 12.34 23.44 1.86
C LYS A 123 13.17 23.46 0.57
N ILE A 124 13.64 22.30 0.13
CA ILE A 124 14.49 22.17 -1.07
C ILE A 124 13.67 22.12 -2.35
N TYR A 125 12.59 21.32 -2.37
CA TYR A 125 11.84 20.94 -3.57
C TYR A 125 10.41 21.51 -3.63
N GLY A 126 9.98 22.23 -2.61
CA GLY A 126 8.59 22.69 -2.47
C GLY A 126 7.64 21.60 -1.96
N LYS A 127 6.42 22.01 -1.55
CA LYS A 127 5.42 21.11 -0.95
C LYS A 127 4.95 19.99 -1.87
N ASP A 128 4.95 20.22 -3.17
CA ASP A 128 4.41 19.27 -4.15
C ASP A 128 5.21 17.99 -4.25
N ILE A 129 6.46 18.00 -3.79
CA ILE A 129 7.29 16.79 -3.71
C ILE A 129 6.66 15.70 -2.84
N LEU A 130 5.93 16.10 -1.78
CA LEU A 130 5.28 15.16 -0.86
C LEU A 130 4.31 14.23 -1.59
N ASN A 131 3.64 14.70 -2.65
CA ASN A 131 2.75 13.87 -3.44
C ASN A 131 3.45 12.67 -4.10
N LYS A 132 4.75 12.81 -4.38
CA LYS A 132 5.56 11.75 -5.00
C LYS A 132 6.19 10.80 -3.98
N ILE A 133 6.54 11.30 -2.79
CA ILE A 133 7.34 10.55 -1.81
C ILE A 133 6.59 10.09 -0.56
N ALA A 134 5.39 10.61 -0.31
CA ALA A 134 4.65 10.35 0.92
C ALA A 134 3.17 10.05 0.65
N LYS A 135 2.54 9.37 1.61
CA LYS A 135 1.09 9.20 1.69
C LYS A 135 0.52 10.37 2.49
N LEU A 136 -0.22 11.25 1.83
CA LEU A 136 -0.64 12.55 2.37
C LEU A 136 -1.68 12.48 3.51
N ASN A 137 -2.37 11.35 3.67
CA ASN A 137 -3.35 11.16 4.74
C ASN A 137 -2.75 10.92 6.12
N PHE A 138 -1.43 10.82 6.25
CA PHE A 138 -0.77 10.68 7.54
C PHE A 138 -0.59 12.03 8.22
N LYS A 139 -0.78 12.08 9.54
CA LYS A 139 -0.59 13.29 10.37
C LYS A 139 0.80 13.94 10.23
N ASN A 140 1.78 13.20 9.71
CA ASN A 140 3.10 13.73 9.38
C ASN A 140 3.01 14.86 8.35
N THR A 141 2.09 14.75 7.38
CA THR A 141 1.88 15.79 6.36
C THR A 141 1.53 17.14 7.01
N ASP A 142 0.57 17.13 7.94
CA ASP A 142 0.17 18.35 8.66
C ASP A 142 1.34 18.94 9.45
N LYS A 143 2.12 18.10 10.13
CA LYS A 143 3.29 18.52 10.91
C LYS A 143 4.42 19.08 10.04
N ILE A 144 4.62 18.50 8.85
CA ILE A 144 5.63 18.93 7.89
C ILE A 144 5.25 20.29 7.31
N LEU A 145 3.97 20.48 6.99
CA LEU A 145 3.46 21.69 6.34
C LEU A 145 3.10 22.82 7.31
N LYS A 146 3.00 22.54 8.62
CA LYS A 146 2.59 23.54 9.63
C LYS A 146 3.41 24.83 9.60
N ASP A 147 4.70 24.74 9.31
CA ASP A 147 5.62 25.86 9.27
C ASP A 147 5.70 26.51 7.86
N TRP A 148 4.88 26.03 6.93
CA TRP A 148 4.85 26.49 5.55
C TRP A 148 3.74 27.51 5.27
N PHE A 149 2.78 27.63 6.20
CA PHE A 149 1.72 28.62 6.23
C PHE A 149 2.00 29.61 7.36
#